data_0ab54d7d12e212b9cf23f8d99887c09e
#
_entry.id   0ab54d7d12e212b9cf23f8d99887c09e
#
_cell.length_a   1.000
_cell.length_b   1.000
_cell.length_c   1.000
_cell.angle_alpha   90.00
_cell.angle_beta   90.00
_cell.angle_gamma   90.00
#
_symmetry.space_group_name_H-M   'P 1'
#
loop_
_entity.id
_entity.type
_entity.pdbx_description
1 polymer ?
#
loop_
_entity_poly.entity_id
_entity_poly.type
_entity_poly.pdbx_seq_one_letter_code
_entity_poly.pdbx_strand_id
1 'polypeptide(L)'
;FKKNKITRLEGSARIDGAGAVTIVDGKDKGSYSTDKIMISTGSHASSLPGITIDEKRIVSSTGALSLDKCPKKLLVIGAGYIGLELGTVWARLGAEVEVIEFLPRILPGMDDEIAKKFLAIAKKQGVSFRLSTAVKAAKTSKTGVSLTVEPAAGGAAETVTADIALVSVGRHPATDGLGLEAAGISLTERGRIAVDSRFETSLDDVFAIGDVIDGPMLAHKAEE
;
A
#
# COMPACT_ATOMS: atom_id res chain seq x y z
N PHE A 1 11.20 17.09 -17.26
CA PHE A 1 12.53 17.24 -16.65
C PHE A 1 13.44 18.15 -17.48
N LYS A 2 13.75 17.87 -18.77
CA LYS A 2 14.65 18.69 -19.61
C LYS A 2 14.33 20.19 -19.62
N LYS A 3 13.04 20.58 -19.77
CA LYS A 3 12.58 21.98 -19.76
C LYS A 3 13.01 22.73 -18.49
N ASN A 4 12.98 22.03 -17.36
CA ASN A 4 13.29 22.60 -16.04
C ASN A 4 14.72 22.28 -15.58
N LYS A 5 15.61 21.83 -16.49
CA LYS A 5 17.00 21.47 -16.18
C LYS A 5 17.15 20.44 -15.05
N ILE A 6 16.18 19.50 -14.93
CA ILE A 6 16.22 18.43 -13.94
C ILE A 6 16.94 17.23 -14.54
N THR A 7 18.00 16.77 -13.90
CA THR A 7 18.68 15.50 -14.23
C THR A 7 17.93 14.36 -13.58
N ARG A 8 17.47 13.39 -14.38
CA ARG A 8 16.87 12.15 -13.89
C ARG A 8 17.93 11.05 -13.88
N LEU A 9 18.07 10.39 -12.74
CA LEU A 9 18.92 9.23 -12.54
C LEU A 9 18.05 8.02 -12.24
N GLU A 10 18.33 6.87 -12.84
CA GLU A 10 17.54 5.65 -12.74
C GLU A 10 18.32 4.54 -12.02
N GLY A 11 17.78 4.08 -10.88
CA GLY A 11 18.32 3.00 -10.05
C GLY A 11 17.85 3.05 -8.62
N SER A 12 18.28 2.09 -7.81
CA SER A 12 18.03 2.08 -6.36
C SER A 12 19.09 2.95 -5.67
N ALA A 13 18.62 3.93 -4.90
CA ALA A 13 19.50 4.86 -4.21
C ALA A 13 19.76 4.42 -2.76
N ARG A 14 20.97 4.71 -2.27
CA ARG A 14 21.37 4.60 -0.88
C ARG A 14 21.98 5.93 -0.43
N ILE A 15 21.64 6.37 0.77
CA ILE A 15 22.20 7.55 1.42
C ILE A 15 23.47 7.12 2.16
N ASP A 16 24.60 7.71 1.81
CA ASP A 16 25.89 7.39 2.42
C ASP A 16 26.28 8.40 3.52
N GLY A 17 25.49 9.47 3.66
CA GLY A 17 25.69 10.55 4.64
C GLY A 17 25.14 11.88 4.13
N ALA A 18 25.35 12.96 4.89
CA ALA A 18 25.01 14.29 4.42
C ALA A 18 25.76 14.61 3.12
N GLY A 19 25.02 15.05 2.10
CA GLY A 19 25.59 15.42 0.80
C GLY A 19 26.05 14.27 -0.09
N ALA A 20 25.80 12.99 0.26
CA ALA A 20 26.28 11.83 -0.50
C ALA A 20 25.20 10.80 -0.74
N VAL A 21 24.94 10.46 -2.01
CA VAL A 21 24.00 9.44 -2.45
C VAL A 21 24.68 8.50 -3.45
N THR A 22 24.55 7.19 -3.25
CA THR A 22 25.00 6.18 -4.21
C THR A 22 23.81 5.51 -4.85
N ILE A 23 23.78 5.47 -6.18
CA ILE A 23 22.88 4.58 -6.94
C ILE A 23 23.58 3.24 -7.03
N VAL A 24 23.03 2.24 -6.32
CA VAL A 24 23.68 0.92 -6.13
C VAL A 24 23.44 -0.03 -7.29
N ASP A 25 22.38 0.19 -8.06
CA ASP A 25 22.02 -0.59 -9.25
C ASP A 25 21.35 0.29 -10.30
N GLY A 26 20.97 -0.33 -11.43
CA GLY A 26 20.26 0.36 -12.50
C GLY A 26 21.18 1.05 -13.50
N LYS A 27 20.57 1.91 -14.33
CA LYS A 27 21.22 2.53 -15.49
C LYS A 27 22.28 3.55 -15.10
N ASP A 28 22.02 4.30 -14.03
CA ASP A 28 22.86 5.41 -13.61
C ASP A 28 23.64 5.07 -12.32
N LYS A 29 24.12 3.81 -12.21
CA LYS A 29 24.92 3.36 -11.09
C LYS A 29 26.16 4.23 -10.90
N GLY A 30 26.34 4.75 -9.66
CA GLY A 30 27.46 5.64 -9.34
C GLY A 30 27.20 6.39 -8.04
N SER A 31 28.22 7.15 -7.58
CA SER A 31 28.13 8.02 -6.41
C SER A 31 27.97 9.48 -6.84
N TYR A 32 27.10 10.19 -6.16
CA TYR A 32 26.70 11.56 -6.46
C TYR A 32 26.82 12.43 -5.22
N SER A 33 27.29 13.66 -5.39
CA SER A 33 27.31 14.67 -4.33
C SER A 33 26.16 15.67 -4.54
N THR A 34 25.61 16.18 -3.45
CA THR A 34 24.53 17.18 -3.45
C THR A 34 24.59 18.01 -2.17
N ASP A 35 24.09 19.23 -2.22
CA ASP A 35 24.00 20.09 -1.03
C ASP A 35 22.88 19.64 -0.10
N LYS A 36 21.77 19.13 -0.65
CA LYS A 36 20.60 18.69 0.13
C LYS A 36 20.01 17.42 -0.45
N ILE A 37 19.45 16.58 0.42
CA ILE A 37 18.76 15.36 0.06
C ILE A 37 17.30 15.46 0.51
N MET A 38 16.35 15.12 -0.37
CA MET A 38 14.94 14.96 -0.02
C MET A 38 14.51 13.52 -0.29
N ILE A 39 14.13 12.80 0.76
CA ILE A 39 13.64 11.43 0.70
C ILE A 39 12.13 11.46 0.47
N SER A 40 11.67 11.00 -0.68
CA SER A 40 10.25 10.91 -1.05
C SER A 40 9.94 9.54 -1.67
N THR A 41 10.48 8.49 -1.08
CA THR A 41 10.40 7.11 -1.60
C THR A 41 9.02 6.47 -1.44
N GLY A 42 8.13 7.11 -0.68
CA GLY A 42 6.75 6.69 -0.57
C GLY A 42 6.55 5.43 0.28
N SER A 43 5.68 4.54 -0.17
CA SER A 43 5.28 3.34 0.57
C SER A 43 5.00 2.16 -0.35
N HIS A 44 5.03 0.95 0.22
CA HIS A 44 4.66 -0.31 -0.43
C HIS A 44 3.36 -0.87 0.14
N ALA A 45 2.61 -1.64 -0.65
CA ALA A 45 1.44 -2.36 -0.17
C ALA A 45 1.86 -3.43 0.85
N SER A 46 1.15 -3.48 1.97
CA SER A 46 1.32 -4.54 2.97
C SER A 46 0.58 -5.80 2.56
N SER A 47 1.09 -6.96 2.96
CA SER A 47 0.42 -8.24 2.82
C SER A 47 0.10 -8.85 4.17
N LEU A 48 -0.69 -9.92 4.18
CA LEU A 48 -0.95 -10.74 5.35
C LEU A 48 0.09 -11.88 5.45
N PRO A 49 0.42 -12.32 6.67
CA PRO A 49 1.28 -13.49 6.84
C PRO A 49 0.76 -14.70 6.06
N GLY A 50 1.63 -15.35 5.29
CA GLY A 50 1.29 -16.52 4.48
C GLY A 50 0.53 -16.23 3.19
N ILE A 51 0.30 -14.95 2.82
CA ILE A 51 -0.29 -14.55 1.54
C ILE A 51 0.76 -13.84 0.71
N THR A 52 1.13 -14.43 -0.42
CA THR A 52 2.07 -13.86 -1.37
C THR A 52 1.30 -13.11 -2.47
N ILE A 53 1.58 -11.82 -2.62
CA ILE A 53 1.11 -11.02 -3.75
C ILE A 53 1.95 -11.41 -4.96
N ASP A 54 1.31 -11.95 -6.00
CA ASP A 54 1.97 -12.40 -7.24
C ASP A 54 1.71 -11.45 -8.43
N GLU A 55 0.94 -10.40 -8.19
CA GLU A 55 0.48 -9.40 -9.17
C GLU A 55 -0.21 -10.02 -10.40
N LYS A 56 -0.73 -11.23 -10.25
CA LYS A 56 -1.46 -11.97 -11.29
C LYS A 56 -2.83 -12.44 -10.82
N ARG A 57 -2.89 -13.18 -9.73
CA ARG A 57 -4.12 -13.70 -9.11
C ARG A 57 -4.37 -13.09 -7.73
N ILE A 58 -3.31 -12.83 -7.01
CA ILE A 58 -3.33 -12.08 -5.77
C ILE A 58 -2.57 -10.79 -6.05
N VAL A 59 -3.30 -9.69 -6.11
CA VAL A 59 -2.76 -8.40 -6.55
C VAL A 59 -2.74 -7.39 -5.41
N SER A 60 -1.78 -6.48 -5.46
CA SER A 60 -1.83 -5.23 -4.71
C SER A 60 -2.73 -4.21 -5.41
N SER A 61 -2.81 -3.00 -4.86
CA SER A 61 -3.46 -1.88 -5.54
C SER A 61 -2.82 -1.59 -6.91
N THR A 62 -1.50 -1.76 -7.04
CA THR A 62 -0.77 -1.58 -8.30
C THR A 62 -1.22 -2.58 -9.36
N GLY A 63 -1.27 -3.88 -9.02
CA GLY A 63 -1.75 -4.92 -9.94
C GLY A 63 -3.24 -4.76 -10.24
N ALA A 64 -4.06 -4.37 -9.24
CA ALA A 64 -5.48 -4.14 -9.46
C ALA A 64 -5.77 -2.98 -10.45
N LEU A 65 -4.89 -1.97 -10.51
CA LEU A 65 -4.99 -0.89 -11.50
C LEU A 65 -4.49 -1.29 -12.90
N SER A 66 -3.78 -2.41 -13.01
CA SER A 66 -3.13 -2.88 -14.24
C SER A 66 -3.76 -4.13 -14.82
N LEU A 67 -4.95 -4.54 -14.36
CA LEU A 67 -5.64 -5.71 -14.89
C LEU A 67 -6.08 -5.46 -16.33
N ASP A 68 -5.74 -6.36 -17.23
CA ASP A 68 -6.07 -6.27 -18.67
C ASP A 68 -7.58 -6.35 -18.96
N LYS A 69 -8.36 -6.95 -18.06
CA LYS A 69 -9.80 -7.14 -18.19
C LYS A 69 -10.51 -7.17 -16.86
N CYS A 70 -11.78 -6.80 -16.87
CA CYS A 70 -12.64 -6.91 -15.70
C CYS A 70 -12.77 -8.39 -15.26
N PRO A 71 -12.43 -8.75 -14.01
CA PRO A 71 -12.68 -10.08 -13.49
C PRO A 71 -14.19 -10.30 -13.33
N LYS A 72 -14.65 -11.54 -13.47
CA LYS A 72 -16.06 -11.86 -13.16
C LYS A 72 -16.33 -11.72 -11.67
N LYS A 73 -15.40 -12.23 -10.83
CA LYS A 73 -15.46 -12.10 -9.38
C LYS A 73 -14.14 -11.59 -8.83
N LEU A 74 -14.22 -10.58 -7.95
CA LEU A 74 -13.10 -9.98 -7.22
C LEU A 74 -13.34 -10.10 -5.71
N LEU A 75 -12.40 -10.73 -5.01
CA LEU A 75 -12.34 -10.67 -3.55
C LEU A 75 -11.42 -9.52 -3.14
N VAL A 76 -11.87 -8.67 -2.23
CA VAL A 76 -11.08 -7.56 -1.67
C VAL A 76 -10.79 -7.88 -0.21
N ILE A 77 -9.52 -7.99 0.15
CA ILE A 77 -9.07 -8.24 1.53
C ILE A 77 -8.71 -6.90 2.15
N GLY A 78 -9.50 -6.46 3.11
CA GLY A 78 -9.40 -5.17 3.79
C GLY A 78 -10.41 -4.14 3.28
N ALA A 79 -11.17 -3.56 4.20
CA ALA A 79 -12.20 -2.55 3.94
C ALA A 79 -11.74 -1.13 4.33
N GLY A 80 -10.46 -0.82 4.14
CA GLY A 80 -9.90 0.52 4.14
C GLY A 80 -10.27 1.29 2.86
N TYR A 81 -9.86 2.56 2.76
CA TYR A 81 -10.18 3.40 1.60
C TYR A 81 -9.68 2.80 0.28
N ILE A 82 -8.46 2.25 0.20
CA ILE A 82 -7.93 1.65 -1.04
C ILE A 82 -8.81 0.49 -1.50
N GLY A 83 -9.14 -0.44 -0.60
CA GLY A 83 -9.96 -1.60 -0.93
C GLY A 83 -11.36 -1.22 -1.39
N LEU A 84 -11.97 -0.24 -0.74
CA LEU A 84 -13.30 0.22 -1.08
C LEU A 84 -13.33 1.05 -2.37
N GLU A 85 -12.34 1.91 -2.60
CA GLU A 85 -12.23 2.66 -3.86
C GLU A 85 -12.08 1.72 -5.04
N LEU A 86 -11.08 0.83 -5.02
CA LEU A 86 -10.85 -0.13 -6.12
C LEU A 86 -12.00 -1.14 -6.25
N GLY A 87 -12.52 -1.64 -5.12
CA GLY A 87 -13.68 -2.53 -5.13
C GLY A 87 -14.89 -1.91 -5.78
N THR A 88 -15.22 -0.67 -5.47
CA THR A 88 -16.36 0.04 -6.10
C THR A 88 -16.12 0.37 -7.57
N VAL A 89 -14.88 0.66 -7.97
CA VAL A 89 -14.53 0.84 -9.40
C VAL A 89 -14.78 -0.47 -10.17
N TRP A 90 -14.26 -1.60 -9.69
CA TRP A 90 -14.44 -2.87 -10.35
C TRP A 90 -15.89 -3.35 -10.36
N ALA A 91 -16.67 -3.07 -9.30
CA ALA A 91 -18.11 -3.35 -9.29
C ALA A 91 -18.85 -2.55 -10.37
N ARG A 92 -18.52 -1.28 -10.57
CA ARG A 92 -19.09 -0.44 -11.64
C ARG A 92 -18.69 -0.92 -13.04
N LEU A 93 -17.53 -1.55 -13.17
CA LEU A 93 -17.07 -2.17 -14.43
C LEU A 93 -17.71 -3.54 -14.68
N GLY A 94 -18.51 -4.06 -13.74
CA GLY A 94 -19.29 -5.29 -13.90
C GLY A 94 -18.75 -6.50 -13.13
N ALA A 95 -17.74 -6.36 -12.27
CA ALA A 95 -17.29 -7.45 -11.42
C ALA A 95 -18.28 -7.70 -10.27
N GLU A 96 -18.51 -8.98 -9.92
CA GLU A 96 -19.04 -9.35 -8.61
C GLU A 96 -17.96 -9.10 -7.57
N VAL A 97 -18.19 -8.16 -6.64
CA VAL A 97 -17.20 -7.76 -5.62
C VAL A 97 -17.67 -8.17 -4.24
N GLU A 98 -16.79 -8.89 -3.53
CA GLU A 98 -16.97 -9.25 -2.12
C GLU A 98 -15.77 -8.74 -1.31
N VAL A 99 -16.04 -7.88 -0.31
CA VAL A 99 -15.04 -7.30 0.58
C VAL A 99 -15.01 -8.11 1.88
N ILE A 100 -13.82 -8.58 2.26
CA ILE A 100 -13.58 -9.37 3.48
C ILE A 100 -12.78 -8.49 4.44
N GLU A 101 -13.34 -8.24 5.63
CA GLU A 101 -12.75 -7.37 6.64
C GLU A 101 -12.69 -8.06 8.00
N PHE A 102 -11.53 -8.01 8.63
CA PHE A 102 -11.27 -8.56 9.95
C PHE A 102 -12.07 -7.85 11.05
N LEU A 103 -12.20 -6.54 10.94
CA LEU A 103 -12.95 -5.72 11.89
C LEU A 103 -14.46 -5.81 11.67
N PRO A 104 -15.28 -5.50 12.70
CA PRO A 104 -16.74 -5.48 12.57
C PRO A 104 -17.27 -4.28 11.79
N ARG A 105 -16.39 -3.43 11.25
CA ARG A 105 -16.74 -2.20 10.54
C ARG A 105 -15.78 -1.96 9.35
N ILE A 106 -16.23 -1.20 8.38
CA ILE A 106 -15.39 -0.67 7.30
C ILE A 106 -14.75 0.66 7.72
N LEU A 107 -13.75 1.14 6.95
CA LEU A 107 -13.09 2.43 7.12
C LEU A 107 -12.60 2.66 8.56
N PRO A 108 -11.73 1.79 9.11
CA PRO A 108 -11.19 2.00 10.44
C PRO A 108 -10.48 3.37 10.51
N GLY A 109 -10.75 4.13 11.58
CA GLY A 109 -10.22 5.48 11.75
C GLY A 109 -11.08 6.62 11.17
N MET A 110 -12.12 6.30 10.38
CA MET A 110 -13.09 7.28 9.92
C MET A 110 -14.28 7.38 10.89
N ASP A 111 -15.02 8.49 10.79
CA ASP A 111 -16.25 8.69 11.55
C ASP A 111 -17.26 7.57 11.34
N ASP A 112 -17.91 7.12 12.43
CA ASP A 112 -18.80 5.97 12.42
C ASP A 112 -20.04 6.16 11.56
N GLU A 113 -20.61 7.36 11.57
CA GLU A 113 -21.81 7.67 10.79
C GLU A 113 -21.49 7.64 9.29
N ILE A 114 -20.35 8.22 8.91
CA ILE A 114 -19.86 8.20 7.53
C ILE A 114 -19.61 6.77 7.07
N ALA A 115 -18.92 5.97 7.87
CA ALA A 115 -18.63 4.56 7.53
C ALA A 115 -19.92 3.74 7.35
N LYS A 116 -20.92 3.92 8.23
CA LYS A 116 -22.23 3.25 8.12
C LYS A 116 -23.00 3.68 6.86
N LYS A 117 -23.03 4.98 6.57
CA LYS A 117 -23.68 5.51 5.35
C LYS A 117 -23.01 4.97 4.09
N PHE A 118 -21.68 4.99 4.05
CA PHE A 118 -20.93 4.45 2.91
C PHE A 118 -21.19 2.95 2.71
N LEU A 119 -21.19 2.14 3.79
CA LEU A 119 -21.51 0.72 3.74
C LEU A 119 -22.89 0.47 3.10
N ALA A 120 -23.90 1.26 3.51
CA ALA A 120 -25.24 1.15 2.96
C ALA A 120 -25.28 1.50 1.46
N ILE A 121 -24.55 2.54 1.04
CA ILE A 121 -24.45 2.95 -0.37
C ILE A 121 -23.73 1.88 -1.19
N ALA A 122 -22.58 1.38 -0.73
CA ALA A 122 -21.81 0.35 -1.44
C ALA A 122 -22.60 -0.95 -1.61
N LYS A 123 -23.36 -1.37 -0.59
CA LYS A 123 -24.27 -2.52 -0.69
C LYS A 123 -25.37 -2.30 -1.75
N LYS A 124 -25.96 -1.10 -1.82
CA LYS A 124 -26.94 -0.76 -2.87
C LYS A 124 -26.33 -0.76 -4.28
N GLN A 125 -25.02 -0.53 -4.38
CA GLN A 125 -24.24 -0.61 -5.63
C GLN A 125 -23.77 -2.03 -5.98
N GLY A 126 -24.18 -3.05 -5.21
CA GLY A 126 -23.90 -4.45 -5.50
C GLY A 126 -22.60 -5.00 -4.88
N VAL A 127 -21.92 -4.22 -4.02
CA VAL A 127 -20.75 -4.73 -3.28
C VAL A 127 -21.21 -5.53 -2.05
N SER A 128 -20.75 -6.75 -1.92
CA SER A 128 -21.01 -7.60 -0.74
C SER A 128 -19.90 -7.46 0.30
N PHE A 129 -20.21 -7.73 1.58
CA PHE A 129 -19.29 -7.53 2.69
C PHE A 129 -19.35 -8.70 3.67
N ARG A 130 -18.17 -9.23 4.02
CA ARG A 130 -17.92 -10.15 5.13
C ARG A 130 -17.11 -9.42 6.19
N LEU A 131 -17.78 -8.81 7.14
CA LEU A 131 -17.15 -8.18 8.30
C LEU A 131 -16.85 -9.23 9.38
N SER A 132 -15.98 -8.88 10.34
CA SER A 132 -15.54 -9.80 11.41
C SER A 132 -15.04 -11.15 10.86
N THR A 133 -14.31 -11.12 9.75
CA THR A 133 -13.84 -12.32 9.04
C THR A 133 -12.34 -12.22 8.76
N ALA A 134 -11.59 -13.21 9.24
CA ALA A 134 -10.15 -13.33 9.01
C ALA A 134 -9.87 -14.13 7.74
N VAL A 135 -8.92 -13.67 6.93
CA VAL A 135 -8.33 -14.45 5.85
C VAL A 135 -7.09 -15.16 6.39
N LYS A 136 -7.08 -16.49 6.37
CA LYS A 136 -6.03 -17.34 6.96
C LYS A 136 -5.02 -17.85 5.94
N ALA A 137 -5.46 -18.08 4.72
CA ALA A 137 -4.61 -18.59 3.65
C ALA A 137 -5.18 -18.22 2.29
N ALA A 138 -4.28 -18.19 1.29
CA ALA A 138 -4.65 -18.03 -0.11
C ALA A 138 -3.92 -19.08 -0.96
N LYS A 139 -4.60 -19.60 -1.96
CA LYS A 139 -4.03 -20.51 -2.96
C LYS A 139 -4.43 -20.04 -4.36
N THR A 140 -3.47 -19.98 -5.25
CA THR A 140 -3.70 -19.64 -6.64
C THR A 140 -3.78 -20.88 -7.53
N SER A 141 -4.52 -20.79 -8.62
CA SER A 141 -4.63 -21.81 -9.66
C SER A 141 -4.55 -21.15 -11.04
N LYS A 142 -4.57 -21.97 -12.09
CA LYS A 142 -4.64 -21.46 -13.47
C LYS A 142 -5.90 -20.61 -13.73
N THR A 143 -6.99 -20.91 -13.05
CA THR A 143 -8.31 -20.30 -13.29
C THR A 143 -8.72 -19.24 -12.28
N GLY A 144 -8.03 -19.11 -11.13
CA GLY A 144 -8.42 -18.14 -10.12
C GLY A 144 -7.66 -18.31 -8.80
N VAL A 145 -8.25 -17.77 -7.75
CA VAL A 145 -7.75 -17.80 -6.38
C VAL A 145 -8.81 -18.38 -5.44
N SER A 146 -8.37 -19.09 -4.42
CA SER A 146 -9.20 -19.54 -3.29
C SER A 146 -8.62 -18.99 -1.97
N LEU A 147 -9.47 -18.40 -1.15
CA LEU A 147 -9.13 -17.91 0.17
C LEU A 147 -9.78 -18.80 1.22
N THR A 148 -9.01 -19.18 2.25
CA THR A 148 -9.56 -19.77 3.47
C THR A 148 -9.90 -18.66 4.43
N VAL A 149 -11.15 -18.53 4.81
CA VAL A 149 -11.67 -17.51 5.72
C VAL A 149 -12.33 -18.14 6.93
N GLU A 150 -12.31 -17.45 8.05
CA GLU A 150 -12.98 -17.86 9.28
C GLU A 150 -13.51 -16.64 10.05
N PRO A 151 -14.50 -16.77 10.92
CA PRO A 151 -14.90 -15.69 11.81
C PRO A 151 -13.70 -15.17 12.62
N ALA A 152 -13.56 -13.85 12.77
CA ALA A 152 -12.44 -13.24 13.49
C ALA A 152 -12.36 -13.69 14.97
N ALA A 153 -13.52 -14.05 15.56
CA ALA A 153 -13.62 -14.61 16.92
C ALA A 153 -13.28 -16.11 16.99
N GLY A 154 -12.88 -16.72 15.89
CA GLY A 154 -12.69 -18.17 15.76
C GLY A 154 -13.97 -18.90 15.34
N GLY A 155 -13.82 -20.08 14.75
CA GLY A 155 -14.93 -20.90 14.28
C GLY A 155 -14.56 -21.76 13.06
N ALA A 156 -15.58 -22.27 12.38
CA ALA A 156 -15.36 -23.11 11.22
C ALA A 156 -14.80 -22.29 10.06
N ALA A 157 -13.70 -22.77 9.48
CA ALA A 157 -13.13 -22.19 8.27
C ALA A 157 -13.96 -22.59 7.04
N GLU A 158 -14.09 -21.68 6.11
CA GLU A 158 -14.71 -21.93 4.80
C GLU A 158 -13.78 -21.47 3.67
N THR A 159 -14.04 -21.93 2.46
CA THR A 159 -13.28 -21.53 1.27
C THR A 159 -14.15 -20.67 0.36
N VAL A 160 -13.65 -19.49 0.02
CA VAL A 160 -14.27 -18.60 -0.97
C VAL A 160 -13.36 -18.50 -2.20
N THR A 161 -13.95 -18.40 -3.39
CA THR A 161 -13.19 -18.40 -4.65
C THR A 161 -13.52 -17.20 -5.51
N ALA A 162 -12.54 -16.78 -6.32
CA ALA A 162 -12.70 -15.70 -7.29
C ALA A 162 -11.68 -15.83 -8.44
N ASP A 163 -11.80 -14.96 -9.44
CA ASP A 163 -10.77 -14.83 -10.48
C ASP A 163 -9.52 -14.13 -9.94
N ILE A 164 -9.72 -13.11 -9.12
CA ILE A 164 -8.67 -12.23 -8.56
C ILE A 164 -8.97 -11.95 -7.08
N ALA A 165 -7.92 -11.83 -6.29
CA ALA A 165 -7.98 -11.27 -4.94
C ALA A 165 -7.11 -10.01 -4.85
N LEU A 166 -7.68 -8.89 -4.40
CA LEU A 166 -6.97 -7.66 -4.07
C LEU A 166 -6.60 -7.66 -2.58
N VAL A 167 -5.32 -7.51 -2.27
CA VAL A 167 -4.85 -7.31 -0.90
C VAL A 167 -4.69 -5.81 -0.63
N SER A 168 -5.47 -5.27 0.30
CA SER A 168 -5.51 -3.85 0.66
C SER A 168 -5.58 -3.64 2.18
N VAL A 169 -4.70 -4.33 2.90
CA VAL A 169 -4.65 -4.35 4.39
C VAL A 169 -3.73 -3.29 5.00
N GLY A 170 -3.31 -2.34 4.20
CA GLY A 170 -2.45 -1.22 4.62
C GLY A 170 -1.24 -1.04 3.72
N ARG A 171 -0.37 -0.11 4.15
CA ARG A 171 0.89 0.21 3.48
C ARG A 171 1.98 0.36 4.53
N HIS A 172 3.22 0.14 4.14
CA HIS A 172 4.40 0.38 4.97
C HIS A 172 5.36 1.32 4.23
N PRO A 173 6.12 2.15 4.96
CA PRO A 173 7.03 3.11 4.35
C PRO A 173 8.13 2.40 3.56
N ALA A 174 8.53 2.99 2.42
CA ALA A 174 9.60 2.48 1.58
C ALA A 174 10.96 2.98 2.09
N THR A 175 11.42 2.42 3.21
CA THR A 175 12.69 2.77 3.89
C THR A 175 13.78 1.74 3.68
N ASP A 176 13.44 0.54 3.19
CA ASP A 176 14.39 -0.55 2.99
C ASP A 176 15.44 -0.22 1.93
N GLY A 177 16.70 -0.58 2.21
CA GLY A 177 17.80 -0.39 1.28
C GLY A 177 18.33 1.03 1.14
N LEU A 178 17.72 2.02 1.80
CA LEU A 178 18.14 3.42 1.74
C LEU A 178 19.40 3.74 2.56
N GLY A 179 19.89 2.81 3.39
CA GLY A 179 21.08 3.01 4.22
C GLY A 179 20.87 3.96 5.40
N LEU A 180 19.63 4.17 5.84
CA LEU A 180 19.25 5.18 6.82
C LEU A 180 19.97 5.06 8.15
N GLU A 181 20.03 3.85 8.72
CA GLU A 181 20.72 3.59 9.98
C GLU A 181 22.22 3.90 9.89
N ALA A 182 22.88 3.44 8.81
CA ALA A 182 24.30 3.68 8.56
C ALA A 182 24.62 5.17 8.37
N ALA A 183 23.66 5.93 7.79
CA ALA A 183 23.76 7.37 7.62
C ALA A 183 23.40 8.16 8.90
N GLY A 184 22.95 7.51 9.98
CA GLY A 184 22.54 8.17 11.21
C GLY A 184 21.13 8.77 11.17
N ILE A 185 20.28 8.35 10.24
CA ILE A 185 18.89 8.80 10.11
C ILE A 185 17.98 7.94 11.00
N SER A 186 17.30 8.57 11.94
CA SER A 186 16.43 7.91 12.90
C SER A 186 15.08 7.50 12.30
N LEU A 187 14.61 6.30 12.70
CA LEU A 187 13.28 5.82 12.39
C LEU A 187 12.38 5.86 13.63
N THR A 188 11.07 6.05 13.41
CA THR A 188 10.06 5.86 14.46
C THR A 188 9.84 4.36 14.73
N GLU A 189 9.13 4.03 15.81
CA GLU A 189 8.74 2.64 16.14
C GLU A 189 7.97 1.93 15.01
N ARG A 190 7.34 2.71 14.13
CA ARG A 190 6.60 2.22 12.95
C ARG A 190 7.44 2.11 11.69
N GLY A 191 8.77 2.26 11.79
CA GLY A 191 9.70 2.19 10.67
C GLY A 191 9.64 3.37 9.71
N ARG A 192 9.04 4.50 10.11
CA ARG A 192 8.96 5.74 9.33
C ARG A 192 10.15 6.64 9.67
N ILE A 193 10.57 7.46 8.72
CA ILE A 193 11.65 8.43 8.97
C ILE A 193 11.15 9.49 9.95
N ALA A 194 11.87 9.67 11.05
CA ALA A 194 11.60 10.73 12.03
C ALA A 194 12.05 12.08 11.46
N VAL A 195 11.17 13.08 11.50
CA VAL A 195 11.43 14.44 11.03
C VAL A 195 10.96 15.49 12.04
N ASP A 196 11.56 16.65 11.98
CA ASP A 196 11.13 17.84 12.74
C ASP A 196 9.97 18.58 12.02
N SER A 197 9.58 19.75 12.54
CA SER A 197 8.54 20.60 11.97
C SER A 197 8.89 21.21 10.61
N ARG A 198 10.15 21.13 10.17
CA ARG A 198 10.64 21.56 8.86
C ARG A 198 10.89 20.40 7.91
N PHE A 199 10.43 19.19 8.28
CA PHE A 199 10.67 17.95 7.57
C PHE A 199 12.14 17.52 7.50
N GLU A 200 13.02 18.10 8.35
CA GLU A 200 14.42 17.72 8.43
C GLU A 200 14.58 16.47 9.32
N THR A 201 15.43 15.55 8.88
CA THR A 201 15.71 14.31 9.60
C THR A 201 16.72 14.55 10.73
N SER A 202 17.17 13.50 11.42
CA SER A 202 18.27 13.59 12.38
C SER A 202 19.65 13.86 11.76
N LEU A 203 19.75 13.89 10.44
CA LEU A 203 20.95 14.21 9.67
C LEU A 203 20.75 15.56 8.97
N ASP A 204 21.64 16.53 9.25
CA ASP A 204 21.57 17.89 8.70
C ASP A 204 21.51 17.88 7.15
N ASP A 205 20.71 18.79 6.58
CA ASP A 205 20.48 18.92 5.13
C ASP A 205 19.85 17.69 4.45
N VAL A 206 19.28 16.78 5.25
CA VAL A 206 18.49 15.62 4.76
C VAL A 206 17.06 15.72 5.24
N PHE A 207 16.13 15.80 4.30
CA PHE A 207 14.70 15.98 4.51
C PHE A 207 13.93 14.73 4.09
N ALA A 208 12.74 14.52 4.64
CA ALA A 208 11.84 13.46 4.19
C ALA A 208 10.38 13.94 4.16
N ILE A 209 9.63 13.53 3.13
CA ILE A 209 8.22 13.91 2.92
C ILE A 209 7.37 12.73 2.41
N GLY A 210 6.05 12.86 2.50
CA GLY A 210 5.10 11.90 1.96
C GLY A 210 4.94 10.64 2.82
N ASP A 211 4.62 9.52 2.19
CA ASP A 211 4.27 8.27 2.90
C ASP A 211 5.40 7.67 3.75
N VAL A 212 6.63 8.13 3.57
CA VAL A 212 7.82 7.63 4.28
C VAL A 212 7.96 8.22 5.68
N ILE A 213 7.22 9.29 6.00
CA ILE A 213 7.18 9.96 7.32
C ILE A 213 5.85 9.71 8.04
N ASP A 214 5.72 10.16 9.29
CA ASP A 214 4.47 10.09 10.04
C ASP A 214 3.40 11.02 9.42
N GLY A 215 2.18 10.50 9.33
CA GLY A 215 1.03 11.17 8.77
C GLY A 215 0.13 10.21 7.96
N PRO A 216 -0.97 10.72 7.41
CA PRO A 216 -1.80 9.95 6.49
C PRO A 216 -1.06 9.74 5.17
N MET A 217 -1.07 8.49 4.68
CA MET A 217 -0.45 8.14 3.38
C MET A 217 -1.39 8.55 2.23
N LEU A 218 -1.45 9.86 1.96
CA LEU A 218 -2.30 10.49 0.96
C LEU A 218 -1.47 11.45 0.11
N ALA A 219 -1.60 11.36 -1.22
CA ALA A 219 -0.81 12.16 -2.16
C ALA A 219 -0.94 13.67 -1.91
N HIS A 220 -2.17 14.17 -1.74
CA HIS A 220 -2.40 15.59 -1.48
C HIS A 220 -1.82 16.07 -0.13
N LYS A 221 -1.65 15.19 0.85
CA LYS A 221 -0.98 15.54 2.11
C LYS A 221 0.54 15.65 1.93
N ALA A 222 1.11 14.93 0.97
CA ALA A 222 2.52 15.02 0.64
C ALA A 222 2.87 16.28 -0.18
N GLU A 223 1.88 16.90 -0.83
CA GLU A 223 2.04 18.09 -1.66
C GLU A 223 1.92 19.41 -0.85
N GLU A 224 1.28 19.40 0.32
CA GLU A 224 1.15 20.53 1.24
C GLU A 224 2.46 20.79 2.02
#